data_4985fecbaf57aa4e37d47437ccbaea86
#
_entry.id   4985fecbaf57aa4e37d47437ccbaea86
#
_cell.length_a   1.000
_cell.length_b   1.000
_cell.length_c   1.000
_cell.angle_alpha   90.00
_cell.angle_beta   90.00
_cell.angle_gamma   90.00
#
_symmetry.space_group_name_H-M   'P 1'
#
loop_
_entity.id
_entity.type
_entity.pdbx_description
1 polymer ?
#
loop_
_entity_poly.entity_id
_entity_poly.type
_entity_poly.pdbx_seq_one_letter_code
_entity_poly.pdbx_strand_id
1 'polypeptide(L)'
;LAGVETEPVSVTSGDLHTDFVPSESGLALDNQRAVDNIEEPSLNPFTRLYSFFRSTRDIPVETNVDEAQLQPALDRVKKDLSTDPVDGMLELNNGELKVTDPKLGQTVDAGALHNAVTDNWLDSEGVNVDPEEVEPAINDEAIEAMRTGDAAKALDNPITLKAKNNVSATLNKPEISQFTSIEKKDGKLKLAVDTNRAQELLAERSEGADVPGVNAKISFNGNDKQITPSEDGEIIDWEPTMKDFDKRVTGDDREWDATYKPDPAEFTTDDAKKATFNDTVGEFTTEGYSAASGKNIELVAQQVN
;
A
#
# COMPACT_ATOMS: atom_id res chain seq x y z
N LEU A 1 -24.00 -7.44 -52.29
CA LEU A 1 -23.61 -8.40 -51.22
C LEU A 1 -22.10 -8.64 -51.16
N ALA A 2 -21.33 -8.50 -52.23
CA ALA A 2 -19.89 -8.82 -52.26
C ALA A 2 -18.98 -7.84 -51.45
N GLY A 3 -19.50 -6.80 -50.87
CA GLY A 3 -18.73 -5.82 -50.06
C GLY A 3 -18.92 -5.97 -48.53
N VAL A 4 -19.99 -6.58 -48.07
CA VAL A 4 -20.38 -6.63 -46.64
C VAL A 4 -19.39 -7.45 -45.81
N GLU A 5 -18.79 -8.49 -46.37
CA GLU A 5 -17.80 -9.32 -45.66
C GLU A 5 -16.48 -8.61 -45.42
N THR A 6 -16.15 -7.57 -46.17
CA THR A 6 -14.90 -6.83 -46.12
C THR A 6 -15.05 -5.47 -45.43
N GLU A 7 -16.27 -5.05 -45.13
CA GLU A 7 -16.51 -3.82 -44.35
C GLU A 7 -16.38 -4.09 -42.87
N PRO A 8 -15.74 -3.19 -42.09
CA PRO A 8 -15.67 -3.33 -40.66
C PRO A 8 -17.05 -3.30 -39.99
N VAL A 9 -17.29 -4.23 -39.09
CA VAL A 9 -18.51 -4.29 -38.28
C VAL A 9 -18.17 -3.80 -36.89
N SER A 10 -18.92 -2.79 -36.41
CA SER A 10 -18.73 -2.25 -35.07
C SER A 10 -19.42 -3.15 -34.04
N VAL A 11 -18.69 -3.47 -32.97
CA VAL A 11 -19.21 -4.14 -31.78
C VAL A 11 -19.14 -3.17 -30.60
N THR A 12 -20.27 -2.99 -29.94
CA THR A 12 -20.41 -2.07 -28.81
C THR A 12 -20.80 -2.83 -27.55
N SER A 13 -20.29 -2.35 -26.41
CA SER A 13 -20.70 -2.81 -25.08
C SER A 13 -20.60 -1.67 -24.08
N GLY A 14 -21.73 -1.19 -23.56
CA GLY A 14 -21.76 0.03 -22.76
C GLY A 14 -21.18 1.21 -23.52
N ASP A 15 -20.17 1.86 -22.96
CA ASP A 15 -19.47 3.00 -23.58
C ASP A 15 -18.27 2.59 -24.46
N LEU A 16 -17.96 1.29 -24.52
CA LEU A 16 -16.83 0.78 -25.29
C LEU A 16 -17.28 0.28 -26.67
N HIS A 17 -16.40 0.45 -27.66
CA HIS A 17 -16.63 -0.06 -29.01
C HIS A 17 -15.31 -0.49 -29.66
N THR A 18 -15.39 -1.46 -30.55
CA THR A 18 -14.29 -1.92 -31.39
C THR A 18 -14.84 -2.43 -32.70
N ASP A 19 -14.01 -2.54 -33.70
CA ASP A 19 -14.40 -3.02 -35.04
C ASP A 19 -13.69 -4.34 -35.36
N PHE A 20 -14.36 -5.20 -36.10
CA PHE A 20 -13.75 -6.38 -36.72
C PHE A 20 -14.18 -6.54 -38.18
N VAL A 21 -13.34 -7.18 -39.00
CA VAL A 21 -13.66 -7.46 -40.39
C VAL A 21 -14.11 -8.90 -40.49
N PRO A 22 -15.38 -9.17 -40.96
CA PRO A 22 -15.97 -10.52 -41.01
C PRO A 22 -15.12 -11.52 -41.76
N SER A 23 -14.68 -11.19 -42.99
CA SER A 23 -13.88 -12.08 -43.84
C SER A 23 -12.53 -12.48 -43.26
N GLU A 24 -11.92 -11.60 -42.42
CA GLU A 24 -10.66 -11.86 -41.69
C GLU A 24 -10.90 -12.64 -40.39
N SER A 25 -12.18 -12.72 -39.97
CA SER A 25 -12.62 -13.32 -38.72
C SER A 25 -13.36 -14.64 -38.90
N GLY A 26 -13.33 -15.22 -40.11
CA GLY A 26 -13.95 -16.50 -40.38
C GLY A 26 -15.46 -16.46 -40.61
N LEU A 27 -16.02 -15.27 -40.83
CA LEU A 27 -17.45 -15.09 -41.18
C LEU A 27 -17.60 -14.86 -42.67
N ALA A 28 -18.43 -15.62 -43.33
CA ALA A 28 -18.71 -15.54 -44.76
C ALA A 28 -20.18 -15.79 -45.08
N LEU A 29 -20.62 -15.26 -46.19
CA LEU A 29 -21.95 -15.55 -46.73
C LEU A 29 -21.97 -16.92 -47.43
N ASP A 30 -22.96 -17.77 -47.16
CA ASP A 30 -23.16 -19.00 -47.88
C ASP A 30 -23.86 -18.73 -49.22
N ASN A 31 -23.06 -18.32 -50.22
CA ASN A 31 -23.53 -17.98 -51.53
C ASN A 31 -24.10 -19.20 -52.30
N GLN A 32 -23.76 -20.45 -51.95
CA GLN A 32 -24.27 -21.65 -52.65
C GLN A 32 -25.69 -21.96 -52.22
N ARG A 33 -25.99 -21.90 -50.94
CA ARG A 33 -27.35 -22.14 -50.43
C ARG A 33 -28.31 -21.00 -50.77
N ALA A 34 -27.81 -19.76 -50.87
CA ALA A 34 -28.61 -18.62 -51.29
C ALA A 34 -29.11 -18.77 -52.73
N VAL A 35 -28.36 -19.45 -53.61
CA VAL A 35 -28.77 -19.74 -55.00
C VAL A 35 -29.74 -20.93 -55.11
N ASP A 36 -29.56 -21.95 -54.26
CA ASP A 36 -30.42 -23.13 -54.23
C ASP A 36 -31.83 -22.83 -53.68
N ASN A 37 -32.01 -21.80 -52.92
CA ASN A 37 -33.32 -21.33 -52.44
C ASN A 37 -34.07 -20.41 -53.40
N ILE A 38 -33.51 -20.11 -54.59
CA ILE A 38 -34.22 -19.38 -55.63
C ILE A 38 -35.13 -20.41 -56.41
N GLU A 39 -36.36 -20.51 -55.93
CA GLU A 39 -37.37 -21.25 -56.71
C GLU A 39 -37.41 -20.70 -58.14
N GLU A 40 -37.26 -21.60 -59.14
CA GLU A 40 -37.42 -21.26 -60.60
C GLU A 40 -38.72 -20.47 -60.76
N PRO A 41 -38.69 -19.36 -61.51
CA PRO A 41 -39.90 -18.59 -61.76
C PRO A 41 -40.93 -19.41 -62.43
N SER A 42 -42.07 -19.62 -61.80
CA SER A 42 -43.22 -20.32 -62.32
C SER A 42 -43.58 -19.77 -63.72
N LEU A 43 -43.68 -20.64 -64.71
CA LEU A 43 -44.08 -20.29 -66.08
C LEU A 43 -45.56 -19.87 -66.19
N ASN A 44 -46.30 -19.88 -65.06
CA ASN A 44 -47.71 -19.51 -65.04
C ASN A 44 -47.89 -18.00 -65.01
N PRO A 45 -48.53 -17.34 -66.00
CA PRO A 45 -48.66 -15.87 -66.04
C PRO A 45 -49.46 -15.24 -64.85
N PHE A 46 -50.31 -16.01 -64.20
CA PHE A 46 -51.12 -15.55 -63.09
C PHE A 46 -50.30 -15.49 -61.79
N THR A 47 -49.39 -16.41 -61.59
CA THR A 47 -48.47 -16.37 -60.47
C THR A 47 -47.44 -15.26 -60.60
N ARG A 48 -47.02 -14.88 -61.81
CA ARG A 48 -46.14 -13.76 -62.09
C ARG A 48 -46.78 -12.42 -61.77
N LEU A 49 -48.08 -12.26 -62.05
CA LEU A 49 -48.81 -11.02 -61.74
C LEU A 49 -49.00 -10.87 -60.25
N TYR A 50 -49.19 -11.96 -59.51
CA TYR A 50 -49.35 -11.98 -58.06
C TYR A 50 -48.02 -11.71 -57.30
N SER A 51 -46.88 -12.17 -57.83
CA SER A 51 -45.56 -11.93 -57.28
C SER A 51 -45.13 -10.47 -57.46
N PHE A 52 -45.66 -9.70 -58.37
CA PHE A 52 -45.37 -8.25 -58.49
C PHE A 52 -45.98 -7.39 -57.39
N PHE A 53 -47.00 -7.90 -56.69
CA PHE A 53 -47.66 -7.22 -55.57
C PHE A 53 -47.22 -7.67 -54.25
N ARG A 54 -46.34 -8.69 -54.14
CA ARG A 54 -45.64 -9.04 -52.86
C ARG A 54 -44.28 -8.37 -52.87
N SER A 55 -44.24 -7.25 -52.19
CA SER A 55 -42.98 -6.60 -51.82
C SER A 55 -42.10 -7.57 -51.07
N THR A 56 -40.84 -7.60 -51.44
CA THR A 56 -39.67 -8.08 -50.69
C THR A 56 -39.87 -9.42 -49.96
N ARG A 57 -39.43 -10.51 -50.58
CA ARG A 57 -39.05 -11.71 -49.84
C ARG A 57 -37.78 -11.38 -49.10
N ASP A 58 -37.83 -11.38 -47.78
CA ASP A 58 -36.65 -11.55 -46.96
C ASP A 58 -36.10 -12.95 -47.26
N ILE A 59 -35.04 -13.01 -48.04
CA ILE A 59 -34.31 -14.25 -48.26
C ILE A 59 -33.44 -14.39 -47.02
N PRO A 60 -33.61 -15.45 -46.20
CA PRO A 60 -32.72 -15.67 -45.08
C PRO A 60 -31.30 -15.84 -45.65
N VAL A 61 -30.41 -14.92 -45.28
CA VAL A 61 -29.01 -14.99 -45.66
C VAL A 61 -28.36 -16.00 -44.70
N GLU A 62 -28.03 -17.19 -45.25
CA GLU A 62 -27.27 -18.17 -44.47
C GLU A 62 -25.79 -17.76 -44.42
N THR A 63 -25.20 -17.88 -43.27
CA THR A 63 -23.80 -17.53 -42.99
C THR A 63 -22.98 -18.78 -42.70
N ASN A 64 -21.73 -18.79 -43.12
CA ASN A 64 -20.77 -19.82 -42.79
C ASN A 64 -19.78 -19.28 -41.76
N VAL A 65 -19.52 -20.06 -40.71
CA VAL A 65 -18.67 -19.68 -39.62
C VAL A 65 -17.47 -20.63 -39.51
N ASP A 66 -16.26 -20.10 -39.64
CA ASP A 66 -15.02 -20.81 -39.35
C ASP A 66 -14.61 -20.49 -37.89
N GLU A 67 -14.96 -21.39 -37.00
CA GLU A 67 -14.68 -21.23 -35.55
C GLU A 67 -13.19 -21.06 -35.23
N ALA A 68 -12.31 -21.68 -36.04
CA ALA A 68 -10.85 -21.58 -35.80
C ALA A 68 -10.29 -20.16 -36.04
N GLN A 69 -10.97 -19.41 -36.94
CA GLN A 69 -10.64 -18.02 -37.23
C GLN A 69 -11.47 -17.04 -36.36
N LEU A 70 -12.72 -17.40 -36.06
CA LEU A 70 -13.62 -16.55 -35.30
C LEU A 70 -13.15 -16.39 -33.85
N GLN A 71 -12.76 -17.45 -33.16
CA GLN A 71 -12.39 -17.41 -31.73
C GLN A 71 -11.27 -16.41 -31.44
N PRO A 72 -10.13 -16.38 -32.15
CA PRO A 72 -9.10 -15.38 -31.92
C PRO A 72 -9.56 -13.92 -32.17
N ALA A 73 -10.50 -13.72 -33.11
CA ALA A 73 -11.08 -12.40 -33.37
C ALA A 73 -11.98 -11.96 -32.22
N LEU A 74 -12.83 -12.85 -31.70
CA LEU A 74 -13.69 -12.59 -30.54
C LEU A 74 -12.87 -12.35 -29.27
N ASP A 75 -11.77 -13.07 -29.07
CA ASP A 75 -10.88 -12.84 -27.92
C ASP A 75 -10.29 -11.42 -27.95
N ARG A 76 -9.95 -10.90 -29.13
CA ARG A 76 -9.50 -9.52 -29.32
C ARG A 76 -10.62 -8.52 -29.05
N VAL A 77 -11.79 -8.74 -29.65
CA VAL A 77 -12.98 -7.92 -29.45
C VAL A 77 -13.34 -7.87 -27.96
N LYS A 78 -13.38 -9.03 -27.29
CA LYS A 78 -13.63 -9.12 -25.84
C LYS A 78 -12.63 -8.27 -25.04
N LYS A 79 -11.35 -8.38 -25.37
CA LYS A 79 -10.29 -7.59 -24.72
C LYS A 79 -10.50 -6.09 -24.90
N ASP A 80 -10.85 -5.66 -26.12
CA ASP A 80 -11.06 -4.24 -26.44
C ASP A 80 -12.34 -3.68 -25.78
N LEU A 81 -13.34 -4.54 -25.54
CA LEU A 81 -14.59 -4.22 -24.83
C LEU A 81 -14.49 -4.44 -23.30
N SER A 82 -13.28 -4.68 -22.78
CA SER A 82 -13.05 -4.89 -21.35
C SER A 82 -12.19 -3.77 -20.78
N THR A 83 -12.49 -3.42 -19.54
CA THR A 83 -11.66 -2.54 -18.69
C THR A 83 -11.42 -3.20 -17.36
N ASP A 84 -10.19 -3.15 -16.88
CA ASP A 84 -9.87 -3.67 -15.55
C ASP A 84 -10.50 -2.78 -14.46
N PRO A 85 -11.02 -3.39 -13.38
CA PRO A 85 -11.48 -2.64 -12.24
C PRO A 85 -10.30 -1.95 -11.54
N VAL A 86 -10.56 -0.81 -10.93
CA VAL A 86 -9.57 -0.07 -10.14
C VAL A 86 -9.91 -0.20 -8.67
N ASP A 87 -8.99 -0.79 -7.89
CA ASP A 87 -9.15 -0.87 -6.45
C ASP A 87 -9.25 0.51 -5.82
N GLY A 88 -10.13 0.62 -4.84
CA GLY A 88 -10.14 1.77 -3.95
C GLY A 88 -8.97 1.74 -2.98
N MET A 89 -8.72 2.86 -2.32
CA MET A 89 -7.64 3.00 -1.35
C MET A 89 -8.11 3.80 -0.14
N LEU A 90 -7.60 3.42 1.02
CA LEU A 90 -7.75 4.17 2.26
C LEU A 90 -6.35 4.50 2.79
N GLU A 91 -6.06 5.78 2.93
CA GLU A 91 -4.78 6.28 3.43
C GLU A 91 -4.98 6.96 4.79
N LEU A 92 -4.03 6.75 5.67
CA LEU A 92 -3.97 7.43 6.96
C LEU A 92 -2.87 8.49 6.93
N ASN A 93 -3.24 9.75 7.10
CA ASN A 93 -2.30 10.86 7.06
C ASN A 93 -2.66 11.89 8.14
N ASN A 94 -1.70 12.22 9.00
CA ASN A 94 -1.83 13.21 10.07
C ASN A 94 -3.08 13.02 10.96
N GLY A 95 -3.46 11.76 11.21
CA GLY A 95 -4.63 11.40 12.00
C GLY A 95 -5.98 11.48 11.26
N GLU A 96 -5.96 11.71 9.95
CA GLU A 96 -7.14 11.75 9.09
C GLU A 96 -7.12 10.60 8.08
N LEU A 97 -8.32 10.09 7.76
CA LEU A 97 -8.50 9.05 6.77
C LEU A 97 -8.91 9.66 5.44
N LYS A 98 -8.15 9.39 4.39
CA LYS A 98 -8.43 9.81 3.03
C LYS A 98 -8.83 8.61 2.18
N VAL A 99 -10.00 8.67 1.57
CA VAL A 99 -10.52 7.66 0.65
C VAL A 99 -10.19 8.03 -0.78
N THR A 100 -9.79 7.03 -1.56
CA THR A 100 -9.81 7.05 -3.03
C THR A 100 -10.84 6.03 -3.48
N ASP A 101 -11.88 6.48 -4.17
CA ASP A 101 -13.00 5.64 -4.56
C ASP A 101 -12.57 4.56 -5.56
N PRO A 102 -13.08 3.31 -5.42
CA PRO A 102 -12.87 2.27 -6.38
C PRO A 102 -13.62 2.56 -7.69
N LYS A 103 -13.22 1.86 -8.77
CA LYS A 103 -13.96 1.90 -10.03
C LYS A 103 -14.24 0.50 -10.48
N LEU A 104 -15.48 0.26 -10.90
CA LEU A 104 -15.86 -0.98 -11.55
C LEU A 104 -15.10 -1.15 -12.86
N GLY A 105 -14.71 -2.37 -13.15
CA GLY A 105 -14.30 -2.80 -14.46
C GLY A 105 -15.50 -3.23 -15.28
N GLN A 106 -15.25 -3.53 -16.53
CA GLN A 106 -16.25 -4.07 -17.47
C GLN A 106 -15.65 -5.24 -18.24
N THR A 107 -16.44 -6.24 -18.51
CA THR A 107 -16.13 -7.31 -19.47
C THR A 107 -17.38 -7.67 -20.26
N VAL A 108 -17.27 -8.61 -21.20
CA VAL A 108 -18.41 -9.21 -21.86
C VAL A 108 -18.35 -10.73 -21.72
N ASP A 109 -19.50 -11.39 -21.58
CA ASP A 109 -19.55 -12.84 -21.63
C ASP A 109 -19.14 -13.37 -23.00
N ALA A 110 -18.25 -14.35 -23.03
CA ALA A 110 -17.70 -14.88 -24.29
C ALA A 110 -18.76 -15.57 -25.16
N GLY A 111 -19.73 -16.26 -24.54
CA GLY A 111 -20.83 -16.91 -25.24
C GLY A 111 -21.85 -15.90 -25.78
N ALA A 112 -22.18 -14.88 -25.00
CA ALA A 112 -23.04 -13.79 -25.45
C ALA A 112 -22.41 -13.02 -26.62
N LEU A 113 -21.10 -12.70 -26.54
CA LEU A 113 -20.38 -12.08 -27.66
C LEU A 113 -20.37 -12.94 -28.90
N HIS A 114 -20.07 -14.24 -28.76
CA HIS A 114 -20.07 -15.18 -29.90
C HIS A 114 -21.44 -15.21 -30.58
N ASN A 115 -22.52 -15.38 -29.81
CA ASN A 115 -23.87 -15.43 -30.36
C ASN A 115 -24.28 -14.09 -30.99
N ALA A 116 -24.02 -12.99 -30.32
CA ALA A 116 -24.35 -11.67 -30.84
C ALA A 116 -23.63 -11.37 -32.15
N VAL A 117 -22.35 -11.74 -32.27
CA VAL A 117 -21.58 -11.55 -33.49
C VAL A 117 -22.08 -12.48 -34.60
N THR A 118 -22.27 -13.77 -34.35
CA THR A 118 -22.73 -14.74 -35.39
C THR A 118 -24.14 -14.45 -35.89
N ASP A 119 -25.00 -13.94 -35.02
CA ASP A 119 -26.40 -13.67 -35.38
C ASP A 119 -26.59 -12.31 -36.06
N ASN A 120 -25.77 -11.31 -35.73
CA ASN A 120 -26.04 -9.90 -36.09
C ASN A 120 -24.90 -9.20 -36.86
N TRP A 121 -23.85 -9.89 -37.32
CA TRP A 121 -22.73 -9.24 -38.02
C TRP A 121 -23.13 -8.59 -39.35
N LEU A 122 -24.30 -8.96 -39.89
CA LEU A 122 -24.90 -8.38 -41.11
C LEU A 122 -25.78 -7.17 -40.82
N ASP A 123 -26.02 -6.85 -39.56
CA ASP A 123 -26.84 -5.70 -39.20
C ASP A 123 -26.08 -4.37 -39.45
N SER A 124 -26.76 -3.47 -40.16
CA SER A 124 -26.21 -2.14 -40.46
C SER A 124 -25.98 -1.26 -39.25
N GLU A 125 -26.62 -1.55 -38.11
CA GLU A 125 -26.42 -0.87 -36.84
C GLU A 125 -25.25 -1.41 -36.03
N GLY A 126 -24.62 -2.50 -36.51
CA GLY A 126 -23.54 -3.20 -35.82
C GLY A 126 -24.05 -4.19 -34.76
N VAL A 127 -23.14 -4.70 -33.96
CA VAL A 127 -23.41 -5.70 -32.92
C VAL A 127 -23.36 -5.03 -31.52
N ASN A 128 -24.41 -5.24 -30.75
CA ASN A 128 -24.41 -4.79 -29.34
C ASN A 128 -24.39 -5.99 -28.40
N VAL A 129 -23.54 -5.92 -27.37
CA VAL A 129 -23.40 -6.94 -26.32
C VAL A 129 -23.52 -6.26 -24.96
N ASP A 130 -24.33 -6.84 -24.08
CA ASP A 130 -24.50 -6.30 -22.74
C ASP A 130 -23.18 -6.42 -21.95
N PRO A 131 -22.75 -5.33 -21.28
CA PRO A 131 -21.57 -5.37 -20.42
C PRO A 131 -21.85 -6.12 -19.11
N GLU A 132 -20.83 -6.83 -18.64
CA GLU A 132 -20.78 -7.39 -17.28
C GLU A 132 -19.84 -6.55 -16.43
N GLU A 133 -20.32 -6.11 -15.25
CA GLU A 133 -19.52 -5.38 -14.30
C GLU A 133 -18.50 -6.31 -13.60
N VAL A 134 -17.28 -5.82 -13.41
CA VAL A 134 -16.22 -6.51 -12.68
C VAL A 134 -15.88 -5.70 -11.44
N GLU A 135 -16.14 -6.30 -10.30
CA GLU A 135 -15.86 -5.69 -9.01
C GLU A 135 -14.34 -5.59 -8.75
N PRO A 136 -13.85 -4.45 -8.22
CA PRO A 136 -12.50 -4.36 -7.71
C PRO A 136 -12.32 -5.20 -6.45
N ALA A 137 -11.10 -5.67 -6.19
CA ALA A 137 -10.80 -6.45 -4.98
C ALA A 137 -10.94 -5.60 -3.70
N ILE A 138 -10.70 -4.30 -3.80
CA ILE A 138 -10.96 -3.32 -2.75
C ILE A 138 -12.11 -2.43 -3.22
N ASN A 139 -13.31 -2.85 -2.92
CA ASN A 139 -14.55 -2.13 -3.18
C ASN A 139 -14.94 -1.19 -2.00
N ASP A 140 -16.05 -0.49 -2.12
CA ASP A 140 -16.54 0.43 -1.10
C ASP A 140 -16.81 -0.26 0.24
N GLU A 141 -17.29 -1.50 0.22
CA GLU A 141 -17.54 -2.28 1.45
C GLU A 141 -16.24 -2.58 2.20
N ALA A 142 -15.17 -2.94 1.48
CA ALA A 142 -13.86 -3.20 2.07
C ALA A 142 -13.25 -1.92 2.67
N ILE A 143 -13.41 -0.77 2.01
CA ILE A 143 -12.97 0.54 2.51
C ILE A 143 -13.74 0.91 3.77
N GLU A 144 -15.07 0.79 3.74
CA GLU A 144 -15.93 1.13 4.88
C GLU A 144 -15.66 0.24 6.08
N ALA A 145 -15.46 -1.07 5.87
CA ALA A 145 -15.10 -2.01 6.91
C ALA A 145 -13.77 -1.65 7.59
N MET A 146 -12.74 -1.25 6.83
CA MET A 146 -11.47 -0.78 7.38
C MET A 146 -11.64 0.56 8.09
N ARG A 147 -12.36 1.52 7.48
CA ARG A 147 -12.59 2.87 7.99
C ARG A 147 -13.29 2.86 9.35
N THR A 148 -14.34 2.04 9.51
CA THR A 148 -15.13 1.92 10.75
C THR A 148 -14.58 0.88 11.72
N GLY A 149 -13.70 -0.01 11.25
CA GLY A 149 -13.07 -1.06 12.01
C GLY A 149 -11.71 -0.65 12.60
N ASP A 150 -10.64 -1.28 12.11
CA ASP A 150 -9.30 -1.16 12.69
C ASP A 150 -8.73 0.27 12.60
N ALA A 151 -9.00 0.99 11.51
CA ALA A 151 -8.53 2.37 11.37
C ALA A 151 -9.21 3.31 12.38
N ALA A 152 -10.53 3.17 12.57
CA ALA A 152 -11.25 3.94 13.59
C ALA A 152 -10.71 3.63 14.99
N LYS A 153 -10.57 2.35 15.34
CA LYS A 153 -10.04 1.92 16.64
C LYS A 153 -8.63 2.46 16.88
N ALA A 154 -7.75 2.40 15.88
CA ALA A 154 -6.39 2.92 15.99
C ALA A 154 -6.37 4.42 16.35
N LEU A 155 -7.33 5.19 15.83
CA LEU A 155 -7.41 6.63 16.01
C LEU A 155 -8.36 7.09 17.13
N ASP A 156 -9.13 6.20 17.74
CA ASP A 156 -10.20 6.61 18.69
C ASP A 156 -9.63 7.28 19.92
N ASN A 157 -8.64 6.66 20.56
CA ASN A 157 -8.04 7.14 21.79
C ASN A 157 -6.51 7.24 21.71
N PRO A 158 -5.87 8.11 22.52
CA PRO A 158 -4.42 8.17 22.64
C PRO A 158 -3.84 6.84 23.14
N ILE A 159 -2.58 6.60 22.83
CA ILE A 159 -1.77 5.51 23.39
C ILE A 159 -0.81 6.11 24.41
N THR A 160 -0.76 5.57 25.64
CA THR A 160 0.00 6.17 26.74
C THR A 160 0.90 5.13 27.42
N LEU A 161 2.21 5.37 27.37
CA LEU A 161 3.20 4.67 28.19
C LEU A 161 3.43 5.44 29.48
N LYS A 162 3.18 4.82 30.63
CA LYS A 162 3.47 5.36 31.96
C LYS A 162 4.89 4.97 32.35
N ALA A 163 5.68 5.96 32.69
CA ALA A 163 7.08 5.79 33.08
C ALA A 163 7.33 6.32 34.49
N LYS A 164 8.52 6.07 35.06
CA LYS A 164 8.95 6.59 36.33
C LYS A 164 8.99 8.12 36.33
N ASN A 165 9.19 8.71 37.50
CA ASN A 165 9.29 10.16 37.72
C ASN A 165 8.05 10.95 37.23
N ASN A 166 6.85 10.34 37.25
CA ASN A 166 5.59 10.91 36.74
C ASN A 166 5.63 11.29 35.25
N VAL A 167 6.51 10.67 34.49
CA VAL A 167 6.56 10.84 33.05
C VAL A 167 5.49 9.97 32.41
N SER A 168 4.76 10.54 31.45
CA SER A 168 3.78 9.81 30.63
C SER A 168 3.98 10.19 29.17
N ALA A 169 4.39 9.22 28.37
CA ALA A 169 4.53 9.38 26.92
C ALA A 169 3.20 9.06 26.24
N THR A 170 2.52 10.09 25.76
CA THR A 170 1.21 9.95 25.10
C THR A 170 1.34 10.26 23.61
N LEU A 171 0.85 9.35 22.77
CA LEU A 171 0.77 9.48 21.32
C LEU A 171 -0.69 9.72 20.93
N ASN A 172 -0.95 10.85 20.30
CA ASN A 172 -2.26 11.23 19.78
C ASN A 172 -2.41 10.84 18.31
N LYS A 173 -3.57 11.07 17.70
CA LYS A 173 -3.89 10.73 16.29
C LYS A 173 -2.79 11.09 15.28
N PRO A 174 -2.21 12.31 15.28
CA PRO A 174 -1.14 12.66 14.36
C PRO A 174 0.13 11.81 14.53
N GLU A 175 0.48 11.46 15.77
CA GLU A 175 1.63 10.60 16.03
C GLU A 175 1.32 9.13 15.68
N ILE A 176 0.11 8.66 15.99
CA ILE A 176 -0.32 7.31 15.66
C ILE A 176 -0.25 7.10 14.13
N SER A 177 -0.59 8.09 13.34
CA SER A 177 -0.49 8.02 11.88
C SER A 177 0.95 8.01 11.34
N GLN A 178 1.97 8.30 12.16
CA GLN A 178 3.37 8.23 11.74
C GLN A 178 3.94 6.81 11.78
N PHE A 179 3.31 5.91 12.52
CA PHE A 179 3.74 4.52 12.64
C PHE A 179 2.66 3.50 12.25
N THR A 180 1.52 3.97 11.77
CA THR A 180 0.47 3.11 11.22
C THR A 180 0.23 3.43 9.75
N SER A 181 0.01 2.40 8.96
CA SER A 181 -0.36 2.52 7.54
C SER A 181 -1.47 1.53 7.19
N ILE A 182 -2.19 1.79 6.12
CA ILE A 182 -3.18 0.86 5.59
C ILE A 182 -2.62 0.28 4.30
N GLU A 183 -2.44 -1.04 4.27
CA GLU A 183 -1.81 -1.76 3.18
C GLU A 183 -2.79 -2.72 2.53
N LYS A 184 -2.69 -2.88 1.20
CA LYS A 184 -3.35 -3.94 0.48
C LYS A 184 -2.52 -5.22 0.57
N LYS A 185 -3.09 -6.25 1.20
CA LYS A 185 -2.47 -7.58 1.30
C LYS A 185 -3.49 -8.67 1.03
N ASP A 186 -3.19 -9.53 0.07
CA ASP A 186 -4.07 -10.65 -0.33
C ASP A 186 -5.49 -10.18 -0.72
N GLY A 187 -5.60 -9.07 -1.46
CA GLY A 187 -6.88 -8.50 -1.89
C GLY A 187 -7.73 -7.89 -0.77
N LYS A 188 -7.12 -7.58 0.39
CA LYS A 188 -7.79 -6.96 1.54
C LYS A 188 -6.98 -5.79 2.08
N LEU A 189 -7.66 -4.83 2.68
CA LEU A 189 -7.02 -3.79 3.48
C LEU A 189 -6.63 -4.32 4.84
N LYS A 190 -5.41 -4.01 5.29
CA LYS A 190 -4.90 -4.35 6.63
C LYS A 190 -4.21 -3.14 7.24
N LEU A 191 -4.43 -2.92 8.52
CA LEU A 191 -3.66 -1.95 9.29
C LEU A 191 -2.27 -2.55 9.58
N ALA A 192 -1.22 -1.88 9.18
CA ALA A 192 0.16 -2.19 9.50
C ALA A 192 0.67 -1.24 10.59
N VAL A 193 1.52 -1.75 11.49
CA VAL A 193 2.09 -1.00 12.61
C VAL A 193 3.61 -1.10 12.55
N ASP A 194 4.28 0.04 12.43
CA ASP A 194 5.73 0.14 12.59
C ASP A 194 6.08 0.33 14.08
N THR A 195 6.33 -0.79 14.74
CA THR A 195 6.66 -0.81 16.18
C THR A 195 7.96 -0.06 16.49
N ASN A 196 8.94 -0.04 15.56
CA ASN A 196 10.20 0.67 15.78
C ASN A 196 9.96 2.19 15.77
N ARG A 197 9.18 2.69 14.80
CA ARG A 197 8.83 4.10 14.75
C ARG A 197 7.99 4.53 15.95
N ALA A 198 7.08 3.68 16.41
CA ALA A 198 6.31 3.94 17.63
C ALA A 198 7.22 4.02 18.87
N GLN A 199 8.20 3.10 18.99
CA GLN A 199 9.18 3.12 20.08
C GLN A 199 10.01 4.41 20.08
N GLU A 200 10.48 4.87 18.92
CA GLU A 200 11.21 6.15 18.81
C GLU A 200 10.39 7.32 19.36
N LEU A 201 9.12 7.43 18.93
CA LEU A 201 8.22 8.49 19.40
C LEU A 201 7.93 8.41 20.90
N LEU A 202 7.79 7.20 21.44
CA LEU A 202 7.62 7.00 22.87
C LEU A 202 8.89 7.35 23.63
N ALA A 203 10.07 7.00 23.12
CA ALA A 203 11.36 7.32 23.73
C ALA A 203 11.60 8.83 23.80
N GLU A 204 11.33 9.55 22.71
CA GLU A 204 11.40 11.02 22.67
C GLU A 204 10.52 11.67 23.75
N ARG A 205 9.34 11.09 24.01
CA ARG A 205 8.39 11.61 25.01
C ARG A 205 8.61 11.07 26.43
N SER A 206 9.49 10.10 26.58
CA SER A 206 9.88 9.53 27.88
C SER A 206 11.15 10.19 28.46
N GLU A 207 11.60 11.30 27.87
CA GLU A 207 12.76 12.04 28.38
C GLU A 207 12.58 12.35 29.87
N GLY A 208 13.62 12.05 30.68
CA GLY A 208 13.59 12.19 32.11
C GLY A 208 13.01 10.99 32.89
N ALA A 209 12.52 9.96 32.20
CA ALA A 209 12.10 8.71 32.83
C ALA A 209 13.28 7.79 33.18
N ASP A 210 14.35 7.88 32.41
CA ASP A 210 15.59 7.15 32.63
C ASP A 210 16.47 7.86 33.67
N VAL A 211 17.10 7.07 34.49
CA VAL A 211 18.15 7.50 35.43
C VAL A 211 19.42 6.74 35.06
N PRO A 212 20.27 7.27 34.18
CA PRO A 212 21.50 6.60 33.76
C PRO A 212 22.45 6.42 34.92
N GLY A 213 23.22 5.33 34.91
CA GLY A 213 24.30 5.11 35.86
C GLY A 213 25.34 6.22 35.78
N VAL A 214 25.82 6.68 36.96
CA VAL A 214 26.84 7.71 37.07
C VAL A 214 28.15 7.09 37.51
N ASN A 215 29.19 7.25 36.69
CA ASN A 215 30.52 6.75 37.01
C ASN A 215 31.14 7.48 38.21
N ALA A 216 31.90 6.74 39.03
CA ALA A 216 32.73 7.33 40.07
C ALA A 216 33.73 8.32 39.46
N LYS A 217 34.05 9.38 40.20
CA LYS A 217 35.08 10.36 39.79
C LYS A 217 36.20 10.35 40.78
N ILE A 218 37.43 10.39 40.29
CA ILE A 218 38.64 10.57 41.12
C ILE A 218 39.11 11.99 40.92
N SER A 219 39.33 12.69 42.02
CA SER A 219 39.96 14.02 42.05
C SER A 219 41.10 14.00 43.05
N PHE A 220 42.04 14.95 42.93
CA PHE A 220 43.17 15.11 43.83
C PHE A 220 43.13 16.51 44.44
N ASN A 221 43.31 16.56 45.76
CA ASN A 221 43.57 17.81 46.46
C ASN A 221 44.99 17.72 47.02
N GLY A 222 45.96 18.28 46.30
CA GLY A 222 47.37 17.97 46.52
C GLY A 222 47.67 16.49 46.26
N ASN A 223 48.15 15.79 47.29
CA ASN A 223 48.41 14.34 47.21
C ASN A 223 47.23 13.48 47.72
N ASP A 224 46.14 14.09 48.15
CA ASP A 224 45.01 13.37 48.71
C ASP A 224 44.01 12.99 47.60
N LYS A 225 43.86 11.69 47.38
CA LYS A 225 42.89 11.11 46.46
C LYS A 225 41.48 11.25 47.07
N GLN A 226 40.60 11.95 46.37
CA GLN A 226 39.17 12.07 46.71
C GLN A 226 38.34 11.30 45.67
N ILE A 227 37.34 10.56 46.11
CA ILE A 227 36.45 9.78 45.28
C ILE A 227 35.02 10.28 45.44
N THR A 228 34.41 10.74 44.35
CA THR A 228 32.96 10.88 44.27
C THR A 228 32.38 9.51 43.95
N PRO A 229 31.47 8.96 44.75
CA PRO A 229 30.92 7.63 44.50
C PRO A 229 30.17 7.51 43.18
N SER A 230 30.17 6.30 42.62
CA SER A 230 29.28 5.92 41.53
C SER A 230 27.86 5.74 42.04
N GLU A 231 26.89 5.95 41.16
CA GLU A 231 25.49 5.64 41.40
C GLU A 231 24.98 4.75 40.28
N ASP A 232 24.32 3.64 40.63
CA ASP A 232 23.68 2.78 39.67
C ASP A 232 22.34 3.40 39.23
N GLY A 233 22.03 3.29 37.95
CA GLY A 233 20.84 3.80 37.36
C GLY A 233 19.84 2.71 36.99
N GLU A 234 18.74 3.14 36.40
CA GLU A 234 17.72 2.30 35.76
C GLU A 234 17.23 3.00 34.51
N ILE A 235 17.15 2.28 33.42
CA ILE A 235 16.64 2.76 32.10
C ILE A 235 15.49 1.90 31.60
N ILE A 236 14.66 2.44 30.74
CA ILE A 236 13.55 1.69 30.14
C ILE A 236 14.11 0.51 29.33
N ASP A 237 13.59 -0.68 29.61
CA ASP A 237 13.82 -1.86 28.79
C ASP A 237 12.74 -1.93 27.69
N TRP A 238 13.12 -1.48 26.52
CA TRP A 238 12.17 -1.33 25.41
C TRP A 238 11.65 -2.67 24.87
N GLU A 239 12.40 -3.76 24.91
CA GLU A 239 11.97 -5.06 24.40
C GLU A 239 10.70 -5.57 25.11
N PRO A 240 10.67 -5.74 26.44
CA PRO A 240 9.46 -6.11 27.15
C PRO A 240 8.39 -5.00 27.17
N THR A 241 8.79 -3.73 27.15
CA THR A 241 7.85 -2.59 27.15
C THR A 241 7.01 -2.54 25.88
N MET A 242 7.60 -2.84 24.72
CA MET A 242 6.94 -2.86 23.43
C MET A 242 6.30 -4.20 23.07
N LYS A 243 6.36 -5.17 23.96
CA LYS A 243 5.74 -6.47 23.71
C LYS A 243 4.24 -6.33 23.44
N ASP A 244 3.77 -6.99 22.36
CA ASP A 244 2.37 -6.94 21.92
C ASP A 244 1.83 -5.52 21.64
N PHE A 245 2.70 -4.56 21.33
CA PHE A 245 2.31 -3.18 21.06
C PHE A 245 1.32 -3.05 19.88
N ASP A 246 1.48 -3.86 18.85
CA ASP A 246 0.58 -3.92 17.71
C ASP A 246 -0.88 -4.18 18.11
N LYS A 247 -1.10 -5.02 19.12
CA LYS A 247 -2.43 -5.31 19.66
C LYS A 247 -3.02 -4.13 20.44
N ARG A 248 -2.19 -3.28 21.02
CA ARG A 248 -2.64 -2.08 21.75
C ARG A 248 -3.17 -1.01 20.82
N VAL A 249 -2.66 -0.96 19.59
CA VAL A 249 -3.08 0.04 18.59
C VAL A 249 -4.57 -0.06 18.26
N THR A 250 -5.12 -1.26 18.19
CA THR A 250 -6.55 -1.50 17.90
C THR A 250 -7.33 -2.06 19.07
N GLY A 251 -6.66 -2.30 20.21
CA GLY A 251 -7.26 -2.84 21.42
C GLY A 251 -7.73 -1.78 22.39
N ASP A 252 -8.38 -2.24 23.47
CA ASP A 252 -8.88 -1.38 24.56
C ASP A 252 -7.78 -1.03 25.58
N ASP A 253 -6.73 -1.88 25.69
CA ASP A 253 -5.61 -1.71 26.60
C ASP A 253 -4.54 -0.78 26.00
N ARG A 254 -4.79 0.52 26.05
CA ARG A 254 -3.97 1.57 25.42
C ARG A 254 -3.05 2.31 26.42
N GLU A 255 -3.09 1.93 27.69
CA GLU A 255 -2.20 2.44 28.72
C GLU A 255 -1.45 1.30 29.38
N TRP A 256 -0.12 1.42 29.54
CA TRP A 256 0.70 0.43 30.24
C TRP A 256 1.91 1.06 30.88
N ASP A 257 2.53 0.33 31.81
CA ASP A 257 3.71 0.77 32.51
C ASP A 257 4.99 0.36 31.75
N ALA A 258 6.00 1.22 31.76
CA ALA A 258 7.32 0.89 31.23
C ALA A 258 8.02 -0.14 32.13
N THR A 259 8.67 -1.10 31.50
CA THR A 259 9.56 -2.05 32.17
C THR A 259 10.95 -1.46 32.23
N TYR A 260 11.65 -1.63 33.36
CA TYR A 260 12.98 -1.07 33.59
C TYR A 260 14.02 -2.18 33.75
N LYS A 261 15.24 -1.86 33.36
CA LYS A 261 16.43 -2.67 33.61
C LYS A 261 17.49 -1.83 34.29
N PRO A 262 18.37 -2.48 35.14
CA PRO A 262 19.50 -1.79 35.76
C PRO A 262 20.44 -1.22 34.68
N ASP A 263 20.97 -0.05 34.96
CA ASP A 263 22.04 0.61 34.19
C ASP A 263 23.20 0.89 35.15
N PRO A 264 24.01 -0.12 35.48
CA PRO A 264 25.10 0.03 36.47
C PRO A 264 26.18 0.97 35.95
N ALA A 265 26.82 1.69 36.87
CA ALA A 265 27.97 2.52 36.55
C ALA A 265 29.10 1.66 35.95
N GLU A 266 29.64 2.08 34.80
CA GLU A 266 30.75 1.38 34.12
C GLU A 266 32.06 1.47 34.91
N PHE A 267 32.26 2.56 35.64
CA PHE A 267 33.39 2.77 36.56
C PHE A 267 32.86 2.96 37.98
N THR A 268 32.99 1.90 38.76
CA THR A 268 32.40 1.84 40.11
C THR A 268 33.25 2.56 41.16
N THR A 269 32.65 2.85 42.30
CA THR A 269 33.37 3.37 43.50
C THR A 269 34.50 2.42 43.87
N ASP A 270 34.32 1.11 43.74
CA ASP A 270 35.35 0.12 44.09
C ASP A 270 36.48 0.07 43.07
N ASP A 271 36.19 0.33 41.79
CA ASP A 271 37.24 0.50 40.78
C ASP A 271 38.04 1.76 41.04
N ALA A 272 37.35 2.85 41.40
CA ALA A 272 38.01 4.11 41.76
C ALA A 272 38.92 3.97 42.99
N LYS A 273 38.52 3.18 44.01
CA LYS A 273 39.37 2.88 45.17
C LYS A 273 40.64 2.11 44.79
N LYS A 274 40.51 1.13 43.90
CA LYS A 274 41.61 0.27 43.41
C LYS A 274 42.53 0.96 42.42
N ALA A 275 42.07 2.04 41.75
CA ALA A 275 42.84 2.75 40.76
C ALA A 275 44.14 3.33 41.35
N THR A 276 45.26 3.00 40.71
CA THR A 276 46.61 3.52 41.05
C THR A 276 47.12 4.38 39.90
N PHE A 277 47.83 5.45 40.24
CA PHE A 277 48.38 6.41 39.29
C PHE A 277 49.90 6.36 39.38
N ASN A 278 50.50 5.30 38.81
CA ASN A 278 51.92 5.05 38.89
C ASN A 278 52.68 5.45 37.64
N ASP A 279 51.97 5.74 36.57
CA ASP A 279 52.59 6.10 35.28
C ASP A 279 52.52 7.63 35.08
N THR A 280 53.63 8.23 34.78
CA THR A 280 53.73 9.63 34.36
C THR A 280 53.39 9.72 32.88
N VAL A 281 52.23 10.29 32.57
CA VAL A 281 51.69 10.41 31.21
C VAL A 281 52.36 11.55 30.44
N GLY A 282 53.00 12.48 31.14
CA GLY A 282 53.77 13.57 30.55
C GLY A 282 54.49 14.36 31.65
N GLU A 283 55.74 14.75 31.35
CA GLU A 283 56.54 15.65 32.18
C GLU A 283 56.99 16.81 31.32
N PHE A 284 56.83 18.02 31.80
CA PHE A 284 57.27 19.22 31.11
C PHE A 284 58.08 20.09 32.05
N THR A 285 59.31 20.33 31.66
CA THR A 285 60.24 21.20 32.41
C THR A 285 60.52 22.47 31.62
N THR A 286 60.31 23.63 32.21
CA THR A 286 60.70 24.91 31.62
C THR A 286 61.85 25.53 32.38
N GLU A 287 62.84 26.00 31.64
CA GLU A 287 64.01 26.68 32.20
C GLU A 287 64.18 28.09 31.58
N GLY A 288 64.87 28.99 32.31
CA GLY A 288 65.23 30.28 31.76
C GLY A 288 64.14 31.35 31.67
N TYR A 289 63.05 31.20 32.40
CA TYR A 289 61.94 32.17 32.43
C TYR A 289 62.19 33.30 33.45
N SER A 290 61.60 34.48 33.21
CA SER A 290 61.66 35.60 34.16
C SER A 290 60.86 35.30 35.43
N ALA A 291 61.21 35.96 36.55
CA ALA A 291 60.48 35.79 37.78
C ALA A 291 58.97 36.09 37.73
N ALA A 292 58.56 36.97 36.80
CA ALA A 292 57.16 37.24 36.52
C ALA A 292 56.46 36.09 35.78
N SER A 293 57.12 35.45 34.82
CA SER A 293 56.64 34.27 34.11
C SER A 293 56.57 33.07 35.05
N GLY A 294 57.50 32.90 35.96
CA GLY A 294 57.51 31.86 36.98
C GLY A 294 56.25 31.91 37.88
N LYS A 295 55.88 33.12 38.36
CA LYS A 295 54.63 33.30 39.10
C LYS A 295 53.39 32.92 38.32
N ASN A 296 53.35 33.24 37.04
CA ASN A 296 52.20 32.88 36.18
C ASN A 296 52.13 31.37 35.96
N ILE A 297 53.26 30.70 35.78
CA ILE A 297 53.32 29.23 35.62
C ILE A 297 52.90 28.55 36.92
N GLU A 298 53.34 29.06 38.08
CA GLU A 298 52.97 28.53 39.38
C GLU A 298 51.43 28.65 39.65
N LEU A 299 50.85 29.81 39.25
CA LEU A 299 49.42 30.04 39.34
C LEU A 299 48.61 29.09 38.47
N VAL A 300 49.08 28.84 37.23
CA VAL A 300 48.44 27.89 36.31
C VAL A 300 48.61 26.46 36.82
N ALA A 301 49.78 26.08 37.30
CA ALA A 301 50.00 24.76 37.90
C ALA A 301 49.13 24.49 39.12
N GLN A 302 48.81 25.50 39.93
CA GLN A 302 47.87 25.37 41.04
C GLN A 302 46.41 25.22 40.62
N GLN A 303 46.05 25.62 39.41
CA GLN A 303 44.71 25.46 38.88
C GLN A 303 44.51 24.15 38.11
N VAL A 304 45.58 23.53 37.63
CA VAL A 304 45.53 22.34 36.76
C VAL A 304 45.81 21.04 37.54
N ASN A 305 46.44 21.12 38.72
CA ASN A 305 46.70 19.96 39.59
C ASN A 305 45.61 19.74 40.63
#